data_0da4a67c1528f5bfe49fc01df0ecf096
#
_entry.id   0da4a67c1528f5bfe49fc01df0ecf096
#
_cell.length_a   1.000
_cell.length_b   1.000
_cell.length_c   1.000
_cell.angle_alpha   90.00
_cell.angle_beta   90.00
_cell.angle_gamma   90.00
#
_symmetry.space_group_name_H-M   'P 1'
#
loop_
_entity.id
_entity.type
_entity.pdbx_description
1 polymer ?
#
loop_
_entity_poly.entity_id
_entity_poly.type
_entity_poly.pdbx_seq_one_letter_code
_entity_poly.pdbx_strand_id
1 'polypeptide(L)'
;TGIPAVFQHPSESQHGDLGVMQEKDIILLLSNSRNTREIVELVTLAKRLNPQLQIIVITGNADSELAQSADVWLWTGNAPEVCPLGLTPTTSTTLMTVIGDVLVVGTMRTTGFTKEQYALRHHGGYLGKKSRGEEKEEQR
;
A
#
# COMPACT_ATOMS: atom_id res chain seq x y z
N THR A 1 -11.51 -4.71 -0.37
CA THR A 1 -12.06 -3.77 0.64
C THR A 1 -13.14 -2.86 0.06
N GLY A 2 -13.20 -2.67 -1.25
CA GLY A 2 -14.11 -1.73 -1.91
C GLY A 2 -13.62 -0.27 -1.89
N ILE A 3 -12.46 0.00 -1.34
CA ILE A 3 -11.80 1.31 -1.42
C ILE A 3 -11.08 1.40 -2.76
N PRO A 4 -11.33 2.44 -3.58
CA PRO A 4 -10.56 2.68 -4.80
C PRO A 4 -9.08 2.85 -4.48
N ALA A 5 -8.22 2.21 -5.24
CA ALA A 5 -6.78 2.36 -5.13
C ALA A 5 -6.17 2.38 -6.54
N VAL A 6 -5.32 3.36 -6.80
CA VAL A 6 -4.64 3.56 -8.07
C VAL A 6 -3.14 3.52 -7.83
N PHE A 7 -2.43 2.69 -8.59
CA PHE A 7 -0.96 2.72 -8.58
C PHE A 7 -0.47 3.94 -9.35
N GLN A 8 0.47 4.66 -8.75
CA GLN A 8 1.10 5.82 -9.35
C GLN A 8 2.62 5.68 -9.30
N HIS A 9 3.26 5.78 -10.46
CA HIS A 9 4.71 5.78 -10.51
C HIS A 9 5.24 7.20 -10.21
N PRO A 10 6.21 7.37 -9.30
CA PRO A 10 6.67 8.70 -8.89
C PRO A 10 7.17 9.58 -10.05
N SER A 11 7.83 8.99 -11.03
CA SER A 11 8.34 9.74 -12.20
C SER A 11 7.20 10.22 -13.11
N GLU A 12 6.16 9.41 -13.33
CA GLU A 12 5.02 9.77 -14.18
C GLU A 12 4.13 10.83 -13.51
N SER A 13 4.15 10.89 -12.19
CA SER A 13 3.43 11.90 -11.43
C SER A 13 3.81 13.33 -11.82
N GLN A 14 5.05 13.54 -12.25
CA GLN A 14 5.55 14.84 -12.72
C GLN A 14 5.05 15.20 -14.12
N HIS A 15 4.43 14.27 -14.83
CA HIS A 15 3.97 14.42 -16.20
C HIS A 15 2.44 14.38 -16.36
N GLY A 16 1.71 14.61 -15.27
CA GLY A 16 0.25 14.77 -15.28
C GLY A 16 -0.53 13.79 -14.41
N ASP A 17 0.09 12.66 -13.98
CA ASP A 17 -0.62 11.63 -13.20
C ASP A 17 -1.07 12.13 -11.81
N LEU A 18 -0.49 13.23 -11.31
CA LEU A 18 -1.01 13.93 -10.13
C LEU A 18 -2.47 14.36 -10.29
N GLY A 19 -2.96 14.50 -11.51
CA GLY A 19 -4.35 14.85 -11.80
C GLY A 19 -5.38 13.83 -11.33
N VAL A 20 -4.98 12.60 -11.01
CA VAL A 20 -5.90 11.59 -10.45
C VAL A 20 -6.19 11.84 -8.97
N MET A 21 -5.35 12.60 -8.28
CA MET A 21 -5.49 12.86 -6.84
C MET A 21 -6.68 13.73 -6.53
N GLN A 22 -7.45 13.32 -5.54
CA GLN A 22 -8.60 14.05 -5.04
C GLN A 22 -8.33 14.63 -3.65
N GLU A 23 -9.13 15.59 -3.23
CA GLU A 23 -8.94 16.33 -1.97
C GLU A 23 -8.85 15.43 -0.72
N LYS A 24 -9.60 14.33 -0.70
CA LYS A 24 -9.70 13.40 0.46
C LYS A 24 -8.88 12.13 0.30
N ASP A 25 -8.03 12.07 -0.70
CA ASP A 25 -7.19 10.90 -0.92
C ASP A 25 -6.06 10.81 0.11
N ILE A 26 -5.53 9.62 0.25
CA ILE A 26 -4.34 9.31 1.04
C ILE A 26 -3.29 8.75 0.10
N ILE A 27 -2.07 9.22 0.19
CA ILE A 27 -0.94 8.57 -0.49
C ILE A 27 -0.32 7.52 0.42
N LEU A 28 -0.18 6.29 -0.11
CA LEU A 28 0.62 5.24 0.50
C LEU A 28 1.93 5.10 -0.28
N LEU A 29 3.04 5.42 0.35
CA LEU A 29 4.38 5.37 -0.21
C LEU A 29 5.14 4.14 0.27
N LEU A 30 5.86 3.49 -0.65
CA LEU A 30 6.72 2.34 -0.36
C LEU A 30 8.17 2.72 -0.65
N SER A 31 9.02 2.82 0.36
CA SER A 31 10.41 3.19 0.20
C SER A 31 11.29 2.57 1.28
N ASN A 32 12.14 1.61 0.92
CA ASN A 32 13.03 0.96 1.89
C ASN A 32 14.23 1.81 2.27
N SER A 33 14.76 2.60 1.35
CA SER A 33 15.99 3.38 1.50
C SER A 33 15.77 4.74 2.14
N ARG A 34 16.85 5.52 2.29
CA ARG A 34 16.81 6.80 3.00
C ARG A 34 16.04 7.88 2.25
N ASN A 35 16.29 8.08 0.95
CA ASN A 35 15.68 9.15 0.17
C ASN A 35 15.65 8.77 -1.31
N THR A 36 14.59 8.13 -1.75
CA THR A 36 14.33 7.96 -3.17
C THR A 36 13.86 9.32 -3.71
N ARG A 37 14.71 9.97 -4.47
CA ARG A 37 14.52 11.35 -4.94
C ARG A 37 13.14 11.56 -5.57
N GLU A 38 12.74 10.64 -6.44
CA GLU A 38 11.47 10.71 -7.18
C GLU A 38 10.27 10.68 -6.23
N ILE A 39 10.36 9.95 -5.11
CA ILE A 39 9.29 9.89 -4.11
C ILE A 39 9.25 11.18 -3.29
N VAL A 40 10.39 11.74 -2.92
CA VAL A 40 10.45 13.03 -2.20
C VAL A 40 9.89 14.17 -3.07
N GLU A 41 10.23 14.17 -4.35
CA GLU A 41 9.69 15.12 -5.33
C GLU A 41 8.17 14.95 -5.49
N LEU A 42 7.67 13.72 -5.59
CA LEU A 42 6.23 13.41 -5.62
C LEU A 42 5.52 13.99 -4.40
N VAL A 43 6.03 13.75 -3.19
CA VAL A 43 5.45 14.29 -1.94
C VAL A 43 5.36 15.82 -2.00
N THR A 44 6.44 16.47 -2.44
CA THR A 44 6.51 17.92 -2.54
C THR A 44 5.44 18.46 -3.50
N LEU A 45 5.29 17.84 -4.67
CA LEU A 45 4.31 18.25 -5.67
C LEU A 45 2.87 17.97 -5.21
N ALA A 46 2.64 16.79 -4.62
CA ALA A 46 1.33 16.41 -4.11
C ALA A 46 0.86 17.34 -2.96
N LYS A 47 1.74 17.71 -2.05
CA LYS A 47 1.43 18.68 -0.97
C LYS A 47 1.21 20.11 -1.50
N ARG A 48 1.82 20.48 -2.62
CA ARG A 48 1.50 21.76 -3.29
C ARG A 48 0.11 21.75 -3.90
N LEU A 49 -0.30 20.63 -4.49
CA LEU A 49 -1.63 20.44 -5.05
C LEU A 49 -2.70 20.38 -3.96
N ASN A 50 -2.43 19.63 -2.90
CA ASN A 50 -3.31 19.48 -1.75
C ASN A 50 -2.51 19.56 -0.45
N PRO A 51 -2.44 20.71 0.22
CA PRO A 51 -1.69 20.87 1.48
C PRO A 51 -2.19 20.00 2.64
N GLN A 52 -3.45 19.53 2.59
CA GLN A 52 -4.06 18.68 3.61
C GLN A 52 -3.91 17.17 3.31
N LEU A 53 -3.25 16.83 2.21
CA LEU A 53 -3.05 15.44 1.80
C LEU A 53 -2.36 14.64 2.89
N GLN A 54 -2.97 13.53 3.28
CA GLN A 54 -2.39 12.62 4.26
C GLN A 54 -1.42 11.64 3.60
N ILE A 55 -0.31 11.39 4.25
CA ILE A 55 0.76 10.53 3.74
C ILE A 55 1.03 9.40 4.72
N ILE A 56 0.96 8.18 4.22
CA ILE A 56 1.41 6.98 4.92
C ILE A 56 2.66 6.47 4.22
N VAL A 57 3.70 6.16 4.97
CA VAL A 57 4.95 5.59 4.44
C VAL A 57 5.21 4.21 5.03
N ILE A 58 5.50 3.22 4.19
CA ILE A 58 6.07 1.94 4.61
C ILE A 58 7.56 1.98 4.29
N THR A 59 8.42 1.85 5.29
CA THR A 59 9.86 2.06 5.13
C THR A 59 10.72 1.17 6.03
N GLY A 60 11.91 0.81 5.56
CA GLY A 60 12.95 0.18 6.38
C GLY A 60 13.76 1.19 7.21
N ASN A 61 13.60 2.49 6.97
CA ASN A 61 14.38 3.53 7.63
C ASN A 61 13.48 4.59 8.29
N ALA A 62 13.27 4.43 9.60
CA ALA A 62 12.46 5.35 10.39
C ALA A 62 13.03 6.78 10.48
N ASP A 63 14.34 6.93 10.28
CA ASP A 63 15.03 8.23 10.36
C ASP A 63 15.12 8.94 9.00
N SER A 64 14.49 8.39 7.96
CA SER A 64 14.48 9.02 6.64
C SER A 64 13.65 10.30 6.63
N GLU A 65 14.04 11.27 5.81
CA GLU A 65 13.26 12.49 5.57
C GLU A 65 11.80 12.16 5.18
N LEU A 66 11.62 11.12 4.37
CA LEU A 66 10.32 10.65 3.95
C LEU A 66 9.45 10.18 5.13
N ALA A 67 10.03 9.38 6.06
CA ALA A 67 9.33 8.93 7.26
C ALA A 67 8.96 10.11 8.17
N GLN A 68 9.89 11.05 8.35
CA GLN A 68 9.69 12.23 9.20
C GLN A 68 8.64 13.22 8.64
N SER A 69 8.45 13.24 7.32
CA SER A 69 7.46 14.09 6.66
C SER A 69 6.08 13.46 6.52
N ALA A 70 5.93 12.19 6.86
CA ALA A 70 4.68 11.45 6.78
C ALA A 70 3.77 11.72 7.99
N ASP A 71 2.45 11.67 7.78
CA ASP A 71 1.48 11.69 8.87
C ASP A 71 1.50 10.39 9.67
N VAL A 72 1.77 9.26 8.97
CA VAL A 72 1.97 7.94 9.57
C VAL A 72 3.11 7.24 8.83
N TRP A 73 4.01 6.64 9.59
CA TRP A 73 5.01 5.75 9.02
C TRP A 73 4.96 4.36 9.67
N LEU A 74 5.12 3.34 8.86
CA LEU A 74 5.10 1.93 9.24
C LEU A 74 6.49 1.36 8.98
N TRP A 75 7.17 1.01 10.06
CA TRP A 75 8.52 0.52 10.00
C TRP A 75 8.56 -0.99 9.75
N THR A 76 9.28 -1.42 8.70
CA THR A 76 9.47 -2.84 8.37
C THR A 76 10.57 -3.50 9.20
N GLY A 77 11.30 -2.75 10.01
CA GLY A 77 12.54 -3.23 10.63
C GLY A 77 13.73 -3.07 9.68
N ASN A 78 14.92 -3.19 10.23
CA ASN A 78 16.17 -3.12 9.46
C ASN A 78 16.71 -4.54 9.22
N ALA A 79 15.90 -5.42 8.63
CA ALA A 79 16.30 -6.78 8.33
C ALA A 79 17.23 -6.82 7.10
N PRO A 80 18.31 -7.61 7.13
CA PRO A 80 19.19 -7.75 5.98
C PRO A 80 18.50 -8.45 4.82
N GLU A 81 18.88 -8.07 3.61
CA GLU A 81 18.43 -8.78 2.42
C GLU A 81 19.03 -10.19 2.38
N VAL A 82 18.21 -11.19 2.00
CA VAL A 82 18.66 -12.59 1.94
C VAL A 82 19.40 -12.93 0.66
N CYS A 83 19.51 -12.03 -0.30
CA CYS A 83 20.30 -12.27 -1.49
C CYS A 83 21.80 -12.36 -1.13
N PRO A 84 22.60 -13.18 -1.86
CA PRO A 84 24.01 -13.40 -1.53
C PRO A 84 24.87 -12.13 -1.51
N LEU A 85 24.45 -11.08 -2.20
CA LEU A 85 25.15 -9.80 -2.26
C LEU A 85 24.63 -8.80 -1.22
N GLY A 86 23.51 -9.08 -0.53
CA GLY A 86 22.86 -8.14 0.37
C GLY A 86 22.30 -6.87 -0.32
N LEU A 87 22.10 -6.91 -1.65
CA LEU A 87 21.73 -5.75 -2.47
C LEU A 87 20.35 -5.86 -3.11
N THR A 88 19.99 -7.04 -3.60
CA THR A 88 18.71 -7.26 -4.29
C THR A 88 17.56 -7.18 -3.29
N PRO A 89 16.54 -6.35 -3.53
CA PRO A 89 15.36 -6.30 -2.68
C PRO A 89 14.66 -7.67 -2.62
N THR A 90 14.60 -8.24 -1.43
CA THR A 90 14.06 -9.57 -1.12
C THR A 90 13.30 -9.54 0.20
N THR A 91 14.02 -9.49 1.32
CA THR A 91 13.43 -9.38 2.66
C THR A 91 12.61 -8.10 2.79
N SER A 92 13.14 -6.97 2.33
CA SER A 92 12.46 -5.68 2.40
C SER A 92 11.13 -5.68 1.66
N THR A 93 11.08 -6.20 0.44
CA THR A 93 9.83 -6.27 -0.35
C THR A 93 8.82 -7.22 0.27
N THR A 94 9.26 -8.34 0.82
CA THR A 94 8.39 -9.29 1.54
C THR A 94 7.76 -8.63 2.77
N LEU A 95 8.55 -7.93 3.59
CA LEU A 95 8.07 -7.24 4.78
C LEU A 95 7.08 -6.12 4.43
N MET A 96 7.34 -5.35 3.37
CA MET A 96 6.40 -4.34 2.88
C MET A 96 5.07 -4.97 2.45
N THR A 97 5.11 -6.12 1.79
CA THR A 97 3.90 -6.85 1.40
C THR A 97 3.11 -7.30 2.63
N VAL A 98 3.78 -7.87 3.63
CA VAL A 98 3.13 -8.28 4.90
C VAL A 98 2.45 -7.10 5.60
N ILE A 99 3.11 -5.94 5.67
CA ILE A 99 2.50 -4.74 6.24
C ILE A 99 1.30 -4.28 5.40
N GLY A 100 1.40 -4.36 4.08
CA GLY A 100 0.28 -4.10 3.17
C GLY A 100 -0.93 -4.99 3.47
N ASP A 101 -0.71 -6.30 3.66
CA ASP A 101 -1.76 -7.24 4.03
C ASP A 101 -2.38 -6.91 5.40
N VAL A 102 -1.57 -6.51 6.37
CA VAL A 102 -2.06 -6.04 7.69
C VAL A 102 -2.96 -4.82 7.54
N LEU A 103 -2.60 -3.86 6.69
CA LEU A 103 -3.43 -2.69 6.39
C LEU A 103 -4.76 -3.10 5.74
N VAL A 104 -4.73 -4.03 4.79
CA VAL A 104 -5.96 -4.57 4.15
C VAL A 104 -6.87 -5.20 5.20
N VAL A 105 -6.35 -6.09 6.05
CA VAL A 105 -7.13 -6.76 7.10
C VAL A 105 -7.64 -5.77 8.13
N GLY A 106 -6.80 -4.83 8.56
CA GLY A 106 -7.19 -3.74 9.46
C GLY A 106 -8.34 -2.91 8.91
N THR A 107 -8.23 -2.51 7.65
CA THR A 107 -9.27 -1.75 6.94
C THR A 107 -10.58 -2.54 6.84
N MET A 108 -10.51 -3.83 6.50
CA MET A 108 -11.71 -4.70 6.45
C MET A 108 -12.42 -4.75 7.80
N ARG A 109 -11.67 -4.87 8.89
CA ARG A 109 -12.24 -4.88 10.26
C ARG A 109 -12.88 -3.55 10.62
N THR A 110 -12.17 -2.45 10.37
CA THR A 110 -12.63 -1.10 10.72
C THR A 110 -13.88 -0.69 9.93
N THR A 111 -13.95 -1.07 8.66
CA THR A 111 -15.11 -0.77 7.80
C THR A 111 -16.25 -1.76 7.93
N GLY A 112 -16.08 -2.85 8.69
CA GLY A 112 -17.06 -3.92 8.78
C GLY A 112 -17.29 -4.63 7.44
N PHE A 113 -16.24 -4.77 6.60
CA PHE A 113 -16.35 -5.38 5.28
C PHE A 113 -16.80 -6.84 5.36
N THR A 114 -17.95 -7.15 4.73
CA THR A 114 -18.60 -8.45 4.87
C THR A 114 -18.29 -9.42 3.73
N LYS A 115 -18.66 -10.67 3.94
CA LYS A 115 -18.55 -11.75 2.95
C LYS A 115 -19.44 -11.48 1.73
N GLU A 116 -20.60 -10.91 1.94
CA GLU A 116 -21.55 -10.51 0.90
C GLU A 116 -20.98 -9.38 0.05
N GLN A 117 -20.36 -8.38 0.69
CA GLN A 117 -19.68 -7.30 0.00
C GLN A 117 -18.46 -7.79 -0.79
N TYR A 118 -17.75 -8.81 -0.29
CA TYR A 118 -16.69 -9.48 -1.03
C TYR A 118 -17.25 -10.19 -2.28
N ALA A 119 -18.32 -10.95 -2.12
CA ALA A 119 -18.97 -11.68 -3.21
C ALA A 119 -19.41 -10.79 -4.38
N LEU A 120 -19.91 -9.59 -4.07
CA LEU A 120 -20.29 -8.60 -5.08
C LEU A 120 -19.10 -8.08 -5.92
N ARG A 121 -17.90 -8.10 -5.37
CA ARG A 121 -16.67 -7.60 -6.02
C ARG A 121 -15.81 -8.69 -6.62
N HIS A 122 -15.90 -9.90 -6.08
CA HIS A 122 -15.13 -11.06 -6.51
C HIS A 122 -16.07 -12.19 -6.92
N HIS A 123 -16.62 -12.08 -8.13
CA HIS A 123 -17.70 -12.97 -8.58
C HIS A 123 -17.18 -14.33 -9.09
N GLY A 124 -16.01 -14.37 -9.71
CA GLY A 124 -15.47 -15.56 -10.37
C GLY A 124 -14.67 -16.49 -9.47
N GLY A 125 -14.39 -17.69 -9.98
CA GLY A 125 -13.47 -18.67 -9.40
C GLY A 125 -13.91 -19.26 -8.06
N TYR A 126 -12.98 -19.97 -7.42
CA TYR A 126 -13.19 -20.63 -6.13
C TYR A 126 -13.61 -19.65 -5.01
N LEU A 127 -12.90 -18.52 -4.88
CA LEU A 127 -13.20 -17.54 -3.83
C LEU A 127 -14.56 -16.87 -4.02
N GLY A 128 -15.01 -16.65 -5.25
CA GLY A 128 -16.34 -16.16 -5.52
C GLY A 128 -17.43 -17.13 -5.06
N LYS A 129 -17.28 -18.42 -5.39
CA LYS A 129 -18.19 -19.48 -4.91
C LYS A 129 -18.19 -19.59 -3.38
N LYS A 130 -17.03 -19.61 -2.77
CA LYS A 130 -16.86 -19.67 -1.31
C LYS A 130 -17.51 -18.48 -0.61
N SER A 131 -17.36 -17.28 -1.16
CA SER A 131 -17.95 -16.07 -0.58
C SER A 131 -19.48 -16.06 -0.62
N ARG A 132 -20.09 -16.73 -1.61
CA ARG A 132 -21.54 -16.90 -1.71
C ARG A 132 -22.08 -18.14 -0.97
N GLY A 133 -21.22 -18.95 -0.36
CA GLY A 133 -21.64 -20.19 0.30
C GLY A 133 -22.04 -21.32 -0.66
N GLU A 134 -21.59 -21.28 -1.91
CA GLU A 134 -21.90 -22.25 -2.97
C GLU A 134 -20.95 -23.47 -2.98
N GLU A 135 -20.01 -23.54 -2.04
CA GLU A 135 -19.14 -24.70 -1.90
C GLU A 135 -19.92 -25.88 -1.32
N LYS A 136 -20.02 -26.94 -2.09
CA LYS A 136 -20.20 -28.27 -1.49
C LYS A 136 -18.89 -28.60 -0.75
N GLU A 137 -18.98 -28.96 0.52
CA GLU A 137 -17.89 -29.63 1.21
C GLU A 137 -17.51 -30.86 0.36
N GLU A 138 -16.45 -30.75 -0.43
CA GLU A 138 -15.74 -31.92 -0.91
C GLU A 138 -15.14 -32.57 0.34
N GLN A 139 -15.87 -33.54 0.86
CA GLN A 139 -15.39 -34.41 1.91
C GLN A 139 -14.06 -35.01 1.44
N ARG A 140 -12.97 -34.65 2.12
CA ARG A 140 -11.71 -35.38 2.11
C ARG A 140 -11.86 -36.66 2.93
#